data_4624b395f91cb1eb47b917bd7408f04f
#
_entry.id   4624b395f91cb1eb47b917bd7408f04f
#
_cell.length_a   1.000
_cell.length_b   1.000
_cell.length_c   1.000
_cell.angle_alpha   90.00
_cell.angle_beta   90.00
_cell.angle_gamma   90.00
#
_symmetry.space_group_name_H-M   'P 1'
#
loop_
_entity.id
_entity.type
_entity.pdbx_description
1 polymer ?
#
loop_
_entity_poly.entity_id
_entity_poly.type
_entity_poly.pdbx_seq_one_letter_code
_entity_poly.pdbx_strand_id
1 'polypeptide(L)' 'LSCEFNMDTGYIELRYSDGRMICINCTAVENEVANSRFQRSELDWLIYNDPLSYAELILNGDPEEYLRTVTVFPPPDFI' A
#
# COMPACT_ATOMS: atom_id res chain seq x y z
N LEU A 1 10.11 -7.79 -13.85
CA LEU A 1 9.53 -6.94 -12.83
C LEU A 1 9.58 -7.62 -11.48
N SER A 2 10.20 -7.00 -10.50
CA SER A 2 10.18 -7.50 -9.12
C SER A 2 9.75 -6.39 -8.18
N CYS A 3 9.15 -6.78 -7.06
CA CYS A 3 8.61 -5.82 -6.10
C CYS A 3 8.86 -6.35 -4.70
N GLU A 4 9.59 -5.58 -3.89
CA GLU A 4 9.95 -5.99 -2.55
C GLU A 4 9.78 -4.83 -1.57
N PHE A 5 9.37 -5.16 -0.36
CA PHE A 5 9.34 -4.19 0.72
C PHE A 5 10.64 -4.25 1.49
N ASN A 6 11.32 -3.10 1.60
CA ASN A 6 12.56 -3.01 2.36
C ASN A 6 12.23 -2.53 3.77
N MET A 7 12.36 -3.42 4.73
CA MET A 7 12.02 -3.12 6.12
C MET A 7 12.97 -2.10 6.75
N ASP A 8 14.18 -2.00 6.25
CA ASP A 8 15.16 -1.06 6.81
C ASP A 8 14.85 0.38 6.43
N THR A 9 14.31 0.60 5.23
CA THR A 9 14.01 1.94 4.75
C THR A 9 12.53 2.29 4.81
N GLY A 10 11.66 1.28 4.90
CA GLY A 10 10.22 1.50 4.84
C GLY A 10 9.71 1.76 3.44
N TYR A 11 10.49 1.44 2.42
CA TYR A 11 10.13 1.68 1.03
C TYR A 11 9.80 0.37 0.33
N ILE A 12 8.87 0.45 -0.61
CA ILE A 12 8.68 -0.63 -1.58
C ILE A 12 9.55 -0.30 -2.78
N GLU A 13 10.35 -1.29 -3.20
CA GLU A 13 11.24 -1.16 -4.35
C GLU A 13 10.68 -1.95 -5.51
N LEU A 14 10.32 -1.24 -6.57
CA LEU A 14 9.76 -1.82 -7.77
C LEU A 14 10.84 -1.76 -8.85
N ARG A 15 11.31 -2.92 -9.29
CA ARG A 15 12.41 -3.02 -10.25
C ARG A 15 11.91 -3.57 -11.57
N TYR A 16 12.25 -2.87 -12.64
CA TYR A 16 11.85 -3.26 -13.98
C TYR A 16 12.99 -3.99 -14.68
N SER A 17 12.64 -4.77 -15.68
CA SER A 17 13.62 -5.57 -16.40
C SER A 17 14.61 -4.73 -17.21
N ASP A 18 14.28 -3.48 -17.50
CA ASP A 18 15.17 -2.58 -18.23
C ASP A 18 16.16 -1.84 -17.32
N GLY A 19 16.19 -2.17 -16.04
CA GLY A 19 17.12 -1.56 -15.09
C GLY A 19 16.56 -0.39 -14.30
N ARG A 20 15.37 0.06 -14.61
CA ARG A 20 14.74 1.15 -13.85
C ARG A 20 14.23 0.65 -12.50
N MET A 21 14.18 1.56 -11.54
CA MET A 21 13.66 1.25 -10.23
C MET A 21 12.83 2.42 -9.71
N ILE A 22 11.69 2.09 -9.11
CA ILE A 22 10.83 3.08 -8.45
C ILE A 22 10.73 2.69 -6.98
N CYS A 23 10.92 3.66 -6.09
CA CYS A 23 10.78 3.45 -4.66
C CYS A 23 9.56 4.20 -4.15
N ILE A 24 8.72 3.53 -3.37
CA ILE A 24 7.53 4.13 -2.78
C ILE A 24 7.71 4.21 -1.28
N ASN A 25 7.63 5.42 -0.74
CA ASN A 25 7.72 5.65 0.70
C ASN A 25 6.37 5.33 1.35
N CYS A 26 6.27 4.16 1.94
CA CYS A 26 5.01 3.69 2.50
C CYS A 26 4.52 4.57 3.65
N THR A 27 5.43 5.08 4.46
CA THR A 27 5.06 5.96 5.57
C THR A 27 4.44 7.25 5.06
N ALA A 28 5.02 7.85 4.03
CA ALA A 28 4.48 9.06 3.45
C ALA A 28 3.10 8.82 2.84
N VAL A 29 2.91 7.69 2.16
CA VAL A 29 1.61 7.36 1.60
C VAL A 29 0.56 7.20 2.70
N GLU A 30 0.88 6.46 3.76
CA GLU A 30 -0.06 6.28 4.85
C GLU A 30 -0.44 7.61 5.50
N ASN A 31 0.51 8.50 5.67
CA ASN A 31 0.25 9.80 6.27
C ASN A 31 -0.68 10.66 5.42
N GLU A 32 -0.64 10.48 4.12
CA GLU A 32 -1.47 11.27 3.22
C GLU A 32 -2.86 10.70 3.00
N VAL A 33 -2.96 9.37 2.87
CA VAL A 33 -4.22 8.77 2.43
C VAL A 33 -4.96 8.01 3.50
N ALA A 34 -4.27 7.52 4.52
CA ALA A 34 -4.91 6.71 5.56
C ALA A 34 -5.44 7.62 6.67
N ASN A 35 -6.75 7.61 6.87
CA ASN A 35 -7.41 8.47 7.84
C ASN A 35 -7.74 7.77 9.14
N SER A 36 -7.53 6.47 9.23
CA SER A 36 -7.86 5.71 10.41
C SER A 36 -6.91 4.55 10.57
N ARG A 37 -6.95 3.92 11.75
CA ARG A 37 -6.17 2.73 12.03
C ARG A 37 -6.54 1.57 11.09
N PHE A 38 -7.82 1.45 10.75
CA PHE A 38 -8.26 0.42 9.80
C PHE A 38 -7.62 0.61 8.43
N GLN A 39 -7.58 1.84 7.96
CA GLN A 39 -7.00 2.13 6.66
C GLN A 39 -5.50 1.87 6.65
N ARG A 40 -4.81 2.22 7.74
CA ARG A 40 -3.39 1.92 7.87
C ARG A 40 -3.14 0.41 7.89
N SER A 41 -3.96 -0.33 8.60
CA SER A 41 -3.84 -1.78 8.66
C SER A 41 -4.07 -2.42 7.29
N GLU A 42 -5.00 -1.90 6.51
CA GLU A 42 -5.26 -2.40 5.16
C GLU A 42 -4.05 -2.20 4.26
N LEU A 43 -3.45 -1.02 4.32
CA LEU A 43 -2.25 -0.75 3.54
C LEU A 43 -1.09 -1.64 3.99
N ASP A 44 -0.91 -1.79 5.29
CA ASP A 44 0.15 -2.65 5.83
C ASP A 44 -0.04 -4.09 5.37
N TRP A 45 -1.25 -4.58 5.36
CA TRP A 45 -1.53 -5.92 4.88
C TRP A 45 -1.06 -6.10 3.43
N LEU A 46 -1.35 -5.13 2.57
CA LEU A 46 -0.89 -5.16 1.18
C LEU A 46 0.62 -5.14 1.09
N ILE A 47 1.25 -4.29 1.88
CA ILE A 47 2.71 -4.15 1.86
C ILE A 47 3.39 -5.49 2.18
N TYR A 48 2.90 -6.20 3.18
CA TYR A 48 3.52 -7.44 3.63
C TYR A 48 3.08 -8.67 2.84
N ASN A 49 1.89 -8.67 2.29
CA ASN A 49 1.32 -9.84 1.63
C ASN A 49 1.27 -9.73 0.11
N ASP A 50 1.16 -8.52 -0.41
CA ASP A 50 1.04 -8.33 -1.86
C ASP A 50 1.61 -6.96 -2.25
N PRO A 51 2.94 -6.80 -2.13
CA PRO A 51 3.56 -5.51 -2.41
C PRO A 51 3.37 -5.02 -3.84
N LEU A 52 3.24 -5.93 -4.79
CA LEU A 52 3.00 -5.53 -6.18
C LEU A 52 1.64 -4.86 -6.34
N SER A 53 0.60 -5.41 -5.71
CA SER A 53 -0.72 -4.78 -5.73
C SER A 53 -0.69 -3.43 -5.05
N TYR A 54 0.06 -3.30 -3.95
CA TYR A 54 0.23 -2.01 -3.30
C TYR A 54 0.87 -1.00 -4.25
N ALA A 55 1.95 -1.40 -4.92
CA ALA A 55 2.63 -0.51 -5.86
C ALA A 55 1.71 -0.08 -7.00
N GLU A 56 0.95 -1.01 -7.55
CA GLU A 56 0.01 -0.69 -8.62
C GLU A 56 -1.07 0.27 -8.13
N LEU A 57 -1.57 0.07 -6.93
CA LEU A 57 -2.58 0.95 -6.35
C LEU A 57 -2.07 2.38 -6.22
N ILE A 58 -0.83 2.54 -5.73
CA ILE A 58 -0.25 3.87 -5.52
C ILE A 58 0.10 4.55 -6.84
N LEU A 59 0.65 3.80 -7.79
CA LEU A 59 1.15 4.39 -9.04
C LEU A 59 0.06 4.57 -10.09
N ASN A 60 -0.91 3.66 -10.15
CA ASN A 60 -1.90 3.65 -11.21
C ASN A 60 -3.33 3.74 -10.74
N GLY A 61 -3.57 3.56 -9.45
CA GLY A 61 -4.91 3.56 -8.89
C GLY A 61 -5.19 4.78 -8.04
N ASP A 62 -6.27 4.70 -7.26
CA ASP A 62 -6.66 5.75 -6.33
C ASP A 62 -6.71 5.12 -4.93
N PRO A 63 -5.64 5.28 -4.15
CA PRO A 63 -5.60 4.68 -2.82
C PRO A 63 -6.66 5.24 -1.87
N GLU A 64 -7.03 6.50 -2.01
CA GLU A 64 -8.07 7.06 -1.17
C GLU A 64 -9.42 6.40 -1.43
N GLU A 65 -9.75 6.21 -2.70
CA GLU A 65 -10.98 5.55 -3.07
C GLU A 65 -10.98 4.08 -2.66
N TYR A 66 -9.86 3.40 -2.87
CA TYR A 66 -9.72 2.03 -2.43
C TYR A 66 -9.98 1.88 -0.94
N LEU A 67 -9.35 2.74 -0.13
CA LEU A 67 -9.51 2.69 1.31
C LEU A 67 -10.92 3.03 1.74
N ARG A 68 -11.55 3.97 1.06
CA ARG A 68 -12.94 4.32 1.33
C ARG A 68 -13.86 3.15 1.05
N THR A 69 -13.59 2.42 -0.03
CA THR A 69 -14.38 1.25 -0.41
C THR A 69 -14.26 0.13 0.62
N VAL A 70 -13.04 -0.18 1.05
CA VAL A 70 -12.85 -1.29 2.00
C VAL A 70 -13.33 -0.96 3.40
N THR A 71 -13.49 0.32 3.74
CA THR A 71 -13.94 0.72 5.07
C THR A 71 -15.43 1.04 5.13
N VAL A 72 -16.13 0.97 4.01
CA VAL A 72 -17.59 1.18 3.98
C VAL A 72 -18.32 0.12 4.78
N PHE A 73 -17.84 -1.11 4.74
CA PHE A 73 -18.49 -2.22 5.42
C PHE A 73 -17.68 -2.58 6.65
N PRO A 74 -18.18 -2.24 7.84
CA PRO A 74 -17.46 -2.67 9.04
C PRO A 74 -17.46 -4.19 9.13
N PRO A 75 -16.42 -4.78 9.69
CA PRO A 75 -16.36 -6.22 9.86
C PRO A 75 -17.56 -6.72 10.67
N PRO A 76 -18.14 -7.84 10.31
CA PRO A 76 -19.32 -8.35 11.02
C PRO A 76 -19.04 -8.67 12.48
N ASP A 77 -17.83 -9.00 12.81
CA ASP A 77 -17.44 -9.30 14.19
C ASP A 77 -17.06 -8.04 14.95
N PHE A 78 -17.28 -6.92 14.37
CA PHE A 78 -16.89 -5.65 14.90
C PHE A 78 -17.90 -5.17 15.88
N ILE A 79 -18.43 -5.77 16.63
CA ILE A 79 -19.46 -5.33 17.53
C ILE A 79 -19.01 -5.37 18.97
#